data_57af4b3538f4f9a16b2747b3f9d9f86a
#
_entry.id   57af4b3538f4f9a16b2747b3f9d9f86a
#
_cell.length_a   1.000
_cell.length_b   1.000
_cell.length_c   1.000
_cell.angle_alpha   90.00
_cell.angle_beta   90.00
_cell.angle_gamma   90.00
#
_symmetry.space_group_name_H-M   'P 1'
#
loop_
_entity.id
_entity.type
_entity.pdbx_description
1 polymer ?
#
loop_
_entity_poly.entity_id
_entity_poly.type
_entity_poly.pdbx_seq_one_letter_code
_entity_poly.pdbx_strand_id
1 'polypeptide(L)'
;MHVENFKIFSDLVESESFSRAAKLNGITQSAVSQQLRAMEKHFSILIVDRSQKQFRLTREGQKLYESAKEILYLYEKLNSELQEMKKVISGTIHISTVYSIGLHELPPYVKAFLSKYPEVNIRVEYRRANNVYEDILTNSIDLGLIAYPQHHKQLEVLPFHDDILILVVSPEHPLAGKNEITLQEIA
;
A
#
# COMPACT_ATOMS: atom_id res chain seq x y z
N MET A 1 -4.16 -25.24 5.43
CA MET A 1 -4.17 -23.93 4.75
C MET A 1 -2.75 -23.40 4.75
N HIS A 2 -2.25 -22.84 3.65
CA HIS A 2 -0.90 -22.31 3.50
C HIS A 2 -0.94 -20.78 3.43
N VAL A 3 0.18 -20.12 3.67
CA VAL A 3 0.28 -18.65 3.62
C VAL A 3 -0.03 -18.11 2.21
N GLU A 4 0.35 -18.87 1.18
CA GLU A 4 0.03 -18.55 -0.22
C GLU A 4 -1.48 -18.39 -0.49
N ASN A 5 -2.33 -19.07 0.28
CA ASN A 5 -3.78 -18.91 0.13
C ASN A 5 -4.24 -17.51 0.55
N PHE A 6 -3.62 -16.93 1.59
CA PHE A 6 -3.90 -15.56 1.99
C PHE A 6 -3.42 -14.56 0.94
N LYS A 7 -2.26 -14.82 0.29
CA LYS A 7 -1.76 -13.99 -0.79
C LYS A 7 -2.73 -13.97 -1.98
N ILE A 8 -3.14 -15.14 -2.45
CA ILE A 8 -4.10 -15.26 -3.56
C ILE A 8 -5.43 -14.60 -3.22
N PHE A 9 -5.87 -14.70 -1.98
CA PHE A 9 -7.08 -14.05 -1.50
C PHE A 9 -6.92 -12.51 -1.47
N SER A 10 -5.80 -11.99 -0.98
CA SER A 10 -5.51 -10.56 -0.98
C SER A 10 -5.45 -9.99 -2.40
N ASP A 11 -4.73 -10.66 -3.31
CA ASP A 11 -4.67 -10.28 -4.73
C ASP A 11 -6.07 -10.31 -5.41
N LEU A 12 -6.94 -11.25 -5.01
CA LEU A 12 -8.33 -11.29 -5.48
C LEU A 12 -9.13 -10.07 -4.99
N VAL A 13 -9.00 -9.72 -3.73
CA VAL A 13 -9.70 -8.56 -3.14
C VAL A 13 -9.22 -7.27 -3.79
N GLU A 14 -7.92 -7.08 -3.92
CA GLU A 14 -7.32 -5.85 -4.46
C GLU A 14 -7.61 -5.67 -5.96
N SER A 15 -7.65 -6.77 -6.71
CA SER A 15 -7.95 -6.72 -8.14
C SER A 15 -9.44 -6.74 -8.46
N GLU A 16 -10.31 -7.11 -7.50
CA GLU A 16 -11.74 -7.38 -7.67
C GLU A 16 -12.06 -8.34 -8.84
N SER A 17 -11.07 -9.16 -9.23
CA SER A 17 -11.12 -9.98 -10.44
C SER A 17 -10.41 -11.32 -10.27
N PHE A 18 -11.18 -12.41 -10.37
CA PHE A 18 -10.64 -13.77 -10.34
C PHE A 18 -9.59 -14.02 -11.43
N SER A 19 -9.79 -13.45 -12.62
CA SER A 19 -8.86 -13.60 -13.74
C SER A 19 -7.55 -12.82 -13.52
N ARG A 20 -7.61 -11.63 -12.91
CA ARG A 20 -6.42 -10.85 -12.54
C ARG A 20 -5.65 -11.53 -11.42
N ALA A 21 -6.32 -11.93 -10.36
CA ALA A 21 -5.71 -12.68 -9.26
C ALA A 21 -5.01 -13.95 -9.76
N ALA A 22 -5.64 -14.68 -10.67
CA ALA A 22 -5.06 -15.86 -11.30
C ALA A 22 -3.75 -15.52 -12.04
N LYS A 23 -3.76 -14.45 -12.85
CA LYS A 23 -2.58 -14.00 -13.59
C LYS A 23 -1.46 -13.57 -12.65
N LEU A 24 -1.76 -12.82 -11.59
CA LEU A 24 -0.78 -12.36 -10.60
C LEU A 24 -0.08 -13.50 -9.89
N ASN A 25 -0.79 -14.62 -9.67
CA ASN A 25 -0.27 -15.79 -8.96
C ASN A 25 0.18 -16.93 -9.87
N GLY A 26 0.16 -16.77 -11.20
CA GLY A 26 0.59 -17.81 -12.14
C GLY A 26 -0.26 -19.07 -12.12
N ILE A 27 -1.55 -18.96 -11.75
CA ILE A 27 -2.51 -20.08 -11.65
C ILE A 27 -3.74 -19.85 -12.52
N THR A 28 -4.63 -20.82 -12.60
CA THR A 28 -5.89 -20.69 -13.34
C THR A 28 -6.96 -19.99 -12.52
N GLN A 29 -7.91 -19.32 -13.19
CA GLN A 29 -9.07 -18.69 -12.54
C GLN A 29 -9.91 -19.71 -11.73
N SER A 30 -10.01 -20.95 -12.23
CA SER A 30 -10.69 -22.05 -11.51
C SER A 30 -9.95 -22.40 -10.21
N ALA A 31 -8.61 -22.37 -10.20
CA ALA A 31 -7.81 -22.62 -9.00
C ALA A 31 -8.05 -21.53 -7.94
N VAL A 32 -8.09 -20.23 -8.33
CA VAL A 32 -8.46 -19.14 -7.41
C VAL A 32 -9.84 -19.39 -6.81
N SER A 33 -10.83 -19.75 -7.64
CA SER A 33 -12.20 -20.05 -7.16
C SER A 33 -12.26 -21.25 -6.21
N GLN A 34 -11.46 -22.27 -6.46
CA GLN A 34 -11.37 -23.44 -5.59
C GLN A 34 -10.71 -23.08 -4.25
N GLN A 35 -9.64 -22.30 -4.26
CA GLN A 35 -8.98 -21.85 -3.04
C GLN A 35 -9.89 -20.97 -2.18
N LEU A 36 -10.62 -20.03 -2.79
CA LEU A 36 -11.61 -19.23 -2.07
C LEU A 36 -12.65 -20.10 -1.38
N ARG A 37 -13.21 -21.10 -2.09
CA ARG A 37 -14.18 -22.06 -1.51
C ARG A 37 -13.55 -22.88 -0.38
N ALA A 38 -12.29 -23.28 -0.53
CA ALA A 38 -11.58 -24.01 0.52
C ALA A 38 -11.39 -23.14 1.78
N MET A 39 -11.11 -21.85 1.62
CA MET A 39 -11.04 -20.90 2.74
C MET A 39 -12.42 -20.70 3.39
N GLU A 40 -13.47 -20.49 2.60
CA GLU A 40 -14.85 -20.39 3.10
C GLU A 40 -15.25 -21.63 3.92
N LYS A 41 -14.89 -22.82 3.43
CA LYS A 41 -15.13 -24.07 4.15
C LYS A 41 -14.28 -24.18 5.43
N HIS A 42 -13.01 -23.79 5.38
CA HIS A 42 -12.10 -23.89 6.51
C HIS A 42 -12.53 -23.02 7.68
N PHE A 43 -12.95 -21.79 7.39
CA PHE A 43 -13.42 -20.83 8.41
C PHE A 43 -14.92 -20.93 8.69
N SER A 44 -15.66 -21.73 7.93
CA SER A 44 -17.13 -21.85 8.02
C SER A 44 -17.86 -20.52 7.84
N ILE A 45 -17.36 -19.67 6.93
CA ILE A 45 -17.92 -18.34 6.60
C ILE A 45 -18.10 -18.20 5.10
N LEU A 46 -18.94 -17.24 4.70
CA LEU A 46 -18.94 -16.74 3.32
C LEU A 46 -17.99 -15.55 3.26
N ILE A 47 -17.06 -15.54 2.30
CA ILE A 47 -16.08 -14.47 2.12
C ILE A 47 -16.59 -13.45 1.11
N VAL A 48 -17.21 -13.92 0.01
CA VAL A 48 -17.71 -13.08 -1.08
C VAL A 48 -19.22 -13.13 -1.15
N ASP A 49 -19.86 -11.98 -1.23
CA ASP A 49 -21.28 -11.85 -1.48
C ASP A 49 -21.58 -12.14 -2.97
N ARG A 50 -22.26 -13.27 -3.20
CA ARG A 50 -22.61 -13.73 -4.55
C ARG A 50 -23.98 -13.25 -5.02
N SER A 51 -24.70 -12.49 -4.19
CA SER A 51 -26.04 -11.98 -4.53
C SER A 51 -25.98 -10.84 -5.55
N GLN A 52 -24.81 -10.24 -5.74
CA GLN A 52 -24.58 -9.07 -6.60
C GLN A 52 -23.70 -9.41 -7.81
N LYS A 53 -23.88 -8.69 -8.92
CA LYS A 53 -23.04 -8.83 -10.12
C LYS A 53 -21.60 -8.32 -9.93
N GLN A 54 -21.39 -7.45 -8.95
CA GLN A 54 -20.07 -6.88 -8.62
C GLN A 54 -19.42 -7.67 -7.49
N PHE A 55 -18.08 -7.75 -7.53
CA PHE A 55 -17.30 -8.34 -6.45
C PHE A 55 -17.50 -7.53 -5.16
N ARG A 56 -17.93 -8.19 -4.11
CA ARG A 56 -18.08 -7.59 -2.77
C ARG A 56 -17.72 -8.59 -1.71
N LEU A 57 -16.97 -8.16 -0.71
CA LEU A 57 -16.73 -8.94 0.50
C LEU A 57 -17.96 -8.90 1.42
N THR A 58 -18.18 -9.98 2.13
CA THR A 58 -19.03 -10.01 3.32
C THR A 58 -18.32 -9.28 4.46
N ARG A 59 -19.00 -9.03 5.58
CA ARG A 59 -18.37 -8.47 6.79
C ARG A 59 -17.27 -9.39 7.32
N GLU A 60 -17.52 -10.70 7.30
CA GLU A 60 -16.56 -11.73 7.70
C GLU A 60 -15.38 -11.79 6.71
N GLY A 61 -15.67 -11.65 5.40
CA GLY A 61 -14.65 -11.56 4.36
C GLY A 61 -13.73 -10.35 4.51
N GLN A 62 -14.29 -9.20 4.87
CA GLN A 62 -13.53 -7.99 5.15
C GLN A 62 -12.59 -8.19 6.33
N LYS A 63 -13.09 -8.75 7.44
CA LYS A 63 -12.26 -9.05 8.60
C LYS A 63 -11.15 -10.06 8.29
N LEU A 64 -11.48 -11.09 7.49
CA LEU A 64 -10.47 -12.05 7.03
C LEU A 64 -9.39 -11.39 6.17
N TYR A 65 -9.77 -10.45 5.29
CA TYR A 65 -8.82 -9.72 4.45
C TYR A 65 -7.83 -8.88 5.28
N GLU A 66 -8.33 -8.13 6.26
CA GLU A 66 -7.49 -7.36 7.18
C GLU A 66 -6.48 -8.27 7.90
N SER A 67 -6.97 -9.36 8.48
CA SER A 67 -6.10 -10.34 9.17
C SER A 67 -5.14 -11.06 8.20
N ALA A 68 -5.56 -11.32 6.97
CA ALA A 68 -4.68 -11.90 5.95
C ALA A 68 -3.51 -10.98 5.60
N LYS A 69 -3.73 -9.67 5.49
CA LYS A 69 -2.65 -8.68 5.29
C LYS A 69 -1.65 -8.69 6.45
N GLU A 70 -2.13 -8.70 7.68
CA GLU A 70 -1.27 -8.77 8.88
C GLU A 70 -0.43 -10.05 8.90
N ILE A 71 -1.04 -11.21 8.59
CA ILE A 71 -0.34 -12.50 8.53
C ILE A 71 0.75 -12.48 7.45
N LEU A 72 0.43 -11.96 6.25
CA LEU A 72 1.38 -11.87 5.15
C LEU A 72 2.55 -10.95 5.51
N TYR A 73 2.27 -9.80 6.12
CA TYR A 73 3.29 -8.88 6.59
C TYR A 73 4.24 -9.55 7.61
N LEU A 74 3.69 -10.24 8.63
CA LEU A 74 4.50 -10.93 9.62
C LEU A 74 5.33 -12.07 9.02
N TYR A 75 4.78 -12.77 8.04
CA TYR A 75 5.50 -13.83 7.32
C TYR A 75 6.67 -13.28 6.49
N GLU A 76 6.46 -12.17 5.78
CA GLU A 76 7.52 -11.52 5.03
C GLU A 76 8.60 -10.95 5.96
N LYS A 77 8.21 -10.36 7.09
CA LYS A 77 9.12 -9.88 8.13
C LYS A 77 9.99 -11.01 8.69
N LEU A 78 9.39 -12.15 9.05
CA LEU A 78 10.12 -13.32 9.50
C LEU A 78 11.15 -13.78 8.47
N ASN A 79 10.76 -13.85 7.19
CA ASN A 79 11.67 -14.24 6.12
C ASN A 79 12.85 -13.26 6.00
N SER A 80 12.60 -11.95 6.13
CA SER A 80 13.63 -10.92 6.10
C SER A 80 14.60 -11.09 7.27
N GLU A 81 14.10 -11.27 8.50
CA GLU A 81 14.92 -11.49 9.69
C GLU A 81 15.83 -12.74 9.55
N LEU A 82 15.29 -13.82 8.99
CA LEU A 82 16.06 -15.04 8.73
C LEU A 82 17.13 -14.83 7.64
N GLN A 83 16.89 -13.98 6.66
CA GLN A 83 17.88 -13.63 5.63
C GLN A 83 18.98 -12.71 6.21
N GLU A 84 18.63 -11.77 7.07
CA GLU A 84 19.61 -10.93 7.80
C GLU A 84 20.60 -11.78 8.58
N MET A 85 20.14 -12.86 9.21
CA MET A 85 21.04 -13.84 9.89
C MET A 85 22.08 -14.43 8.95
N LYS A 86 21.78 -14.48 7.64
CA LYS A 86 22.72 -14.94 6.58
C LYS A 86 23.61 -13.82 6.03
N LYS A 87 23.58 -12.59 6.60
CA LYS A 87 24.30 -11.39 6.15
C LYS A 87 23.94 -10.93 4.71
N VAL A 88 22.79 -11.33 4.20
CA VAL A 88 22.26 -10.86 2.92
C VAL A 88 21.15 -9.87 3.22
N ILE A 89 21.31 -8.61 2.83
CA ILE A 89 20.24 -7.60 2.94
C ILE A 89 19.22 -7.87 1.84
N SER A 90 18.11 -8.46 2.22
CA SER A 90 17.00 -8.83 1.32
C SER A 90 15.67 -8.71 2.06
N GLY A 91 14.57 -8.76 1.33
CA GLY A 91 13.22 -8.70 1.89
C GLY A 91 12.34 -7.71 1.14
N THR A 92 11.19 -7.37 1.72
CA THR A 92 10.26 -6.41 1.13
C THR A 92 10.04 -5.24 2.07
N ILE A 93 10.13 -4.02 1.54
CA ILE A 93 9.76 -2.78 2.24
C ILE A 93 8.40 -2.34 1.71
N HIS A 94 7.45 -2.20 2.61
CA HIS A 94 6.09 -1.74 2.30
C HIS A 94 5.99 -0.24 2.62
N ILE A 95 5.68 0.55 1.59
CA ILE A 95 5.55 2.00 1.69
C ILE A 95 4.11 2.38 1.34
N SER A 96 3.46 3.15 2.19
CA SER A 96 2.20 3.82 1.87
C SER A 96 2.42 5.32 1.73
N THR A 97 1.92 5.91 0.67
CA THR A 97 2.18 7.33 0.38
C THR A 97 1.00 8.02 -0.31
N VAL A 98 0.94 9.34 -0.20
CA VAL A 98 0.03 10.14 -1.01
C VAL A 98 0.54 10.25 -2.45
N TYR A 99 -0.38 10.42 -3.40
CA TYR A 99 -0.09 10.37 -4.84
C TYR A 99 1.04 11.31 -5.29
N SER A 100 1.02 12.55 -4.81
CA SER A 100 2.03 13.57 -5.19
C SER A 100 3.45 13.15 -4.82
N ILE A 101 3.65 12.69 -3.60
CA ILE A 101 4.97 12.26 -3.11
C ILE A 101 5.40 10.96 -3.81
N GLY A 102 4.51 9.99 -3.90
CA GLY A 102 4.84 8.68 -4.45
C GLY A 102 5.15 8.70 -5.94
N LEU A 103 4.59 9.62 -6.73
CA LEU A 103 4.85 9.72 -8.17
C LEU A 103 6.06 10.61 -8.50
N HIS A 104 6.32 11.63 -7.72
CA HIS A 104 7.31 12.65 -8.09
C HIS A 104 8.57 12.59 -7.23
N GLU A 105 8.42 12.51 -5.90
CA GLU A 105 9.55 12.62 -4.98
C GLU A 105 10.20 11.27 -4.66
N LEU A 106 9.42 10.21 -4.48
CA LEU A 106 9.91 8.90 -4.03
C LEU A 106 10.75 8.13 -5.08
N PRO A 107 10.45 8.14 -6.41
CA PRO A 107 11.09 7.25 -7.37
C PRO A 107 12.62 7.35 -7.45
N PRO A 108 13.27 8.52 -7.37
CA PRO A 108 14.73 8.62 -7.39
C PRO A 108 15.38 7.86 -6.21
N TYR A 109 14.80 7.95 -5.02
CA TYR A 109 15.30 7.30 -3.82
C TYR A 109 15.13 5.78 -3.90
N VAL A 110 13.97 5.31 -4.35
CA VAL A 110 13.71 3.88 -4.60
C VAL A 110 14.73 3.31 -5.58
N LYS A 111 14.98 4.01 -6.70
CA LYS A 111 15.95 3.59 -7.71
C LYS A 111 17.36 3.49 -7.13
N ALA A 112 17.80 4.50 -6.39
CA ALA A 112 19.13 4.52 -5.77
C ALA A 112 19.27 3.38 -4.74
N PHE A 113 18.23 3.17 -3.92
CA PHE A 113 18.22 2.12 -2.90
C PHE A 113 18.30 0.72 -3.52
N LEU A 114 17.45 0.40 -4.51
CA LEU A 114 17.45 -0.89 -5.20
C LEU A 114 18.74 -1.16 -5.98
N SER A 115 19.41 -0.12 -6.48
CA SER A 115 20.73 -0.26 -7.11
C SER A 115 21.80 -0.72 -6.11
N LYS A 116 21.67 -0.34 -4.83
CA LYS A 116 22.59 -0.71 -3.75
C LYS A 116 22.24 -2.06 -3.10
N TYR A 117 20.96 -2.39 -3.07
CA TYR A 117 20.41 -3.58 -2.43
C TYR A 117 19.48 -4.35 -3.38
N PRO A 118 20.04 -5.06 -4.36
CA PRO A 118 19.26 -5.68 -5.45
C PRO A 118 18.34 -6.82 -4.99
N GLU A 119 18.61 -7.42 -3.83
CA GLU A 119 17.78 -8.49 -3.25
C GLU A 119 16.58 -7.95 -2.45
N VAL A 120 16.42 -6.62 -2.36
CA VAL A 120 15.29 -5.99 -1.68
C VAL A 120 14.18 -5.71 -2.68
N ASN A 121 12.94 -5.94 -2.26
CA ASN A 121 11.74 -5.51 -2.98
C ASN A 121 11.14 -4.28 -2.30
N ILE A 122 10.58 -3.35 -3.07
CA ILE A 122 9.83 -2.21 -2.54
C ILE A 122 8.43 -2.26 -3.11
N ARG A 123 7.43 -2.26 -2.23
CA ARG A 123 6.02 -2.13 -2.58
C ARG A 123 5.54 -0.75 -2.18
N VAL A 124 4.96 -0.02 -3.13
CA VAL A 124 4.42 1.32 -2.88
C VAL A 124 2.92 1.28 -3.10
N GLU A 125 2.17 1.59 -2.06
CA GLU A 125 0.71 1.75 -2.11
C GLU A 125 0.35 3.24 -2.07
N TYR A 126 -0.58 3.65 -2.93
CA TYR A 126 -1.08 5.02 -2.98
C TYR A 126 -2.35 5.13 -2.16
N ARG A 127 -2.32 5.95 -1.12
CA ARG A 127 -3.39 6.09 -0.15
C ARG A 127 -3.72 7.56 0.11
N ARG A 128 -4.86 7.80 0.77
CA ARG A 128 -5.14 9.10 1.40
C ARG A 128 -4.34 9.22 2.70
N ALA A 129 -3.96 10.43 3.10
CA ALA A 129 -3.13 10.65 4.29
C ALA A 129 -3.65 9.96 5.56
N ASN A 130 -4.97 9.99 5.81
CA ASN A 130 -5.56 9.32 6.98
C ASN A 130 -5.35 7.80 6.96
N ASN A 131 -5.46 7.17 5.79
CA ASN A 131 -5.24 5.73 5.65
C ASN A 131 -3.76 5.36 5.84
N VAL A 132 -2.82 6.25 5.46
CA VAL A 132 -1.39 6.03 5.72
C VAL A 132 -1.12 5.93 7.22
N TYR A 133 -1.77 6.75 8.04
CA TYR A 133 -1.67 6.65 9.51
C TYR A 133 -2.22 5.32 10.03
N GLU A 134 -3.39 4.90 9.54
CA GLU A 134 -3.99 3.62 9.92
C GLU A 134 -3.09 2.44 9.54
N ASP A 135 -2.57 2.45 8.32
CA ASP A 135 -1.70 1.38 7.81
C ASP A 135 -0.42 1.24 8.66
N ILE A 136 0.22 2.35 9.06
CA ILE A 136 1.44 2.28 9.87
C ILE A 136 1.16 1.91 11.33
N LEU A 137 0.05 2.39 11.91
CA LEU A 137 -0.34 2.07 13.29
C LEU A 137 -0.76 0.61 13.46
N THR A 138 -1.28 -0.01 12.39
CA THR A 138 -1.62 -1.43 12.36
C THR A 138 -0.47 -2.33 11.93
N ASN A 139 0.73 -1.77 11.74
CA ASN A 139 1.91 -2.48 11.21
C ASN A 139 1.65 -3.18 9.86
N SER A 140 0.77 -2.64 9.03
CA SER A 140 0.52 -3.13 7.68
C SER A 140 1.58 -2.66 6.68
N ILE A 141 2.34 -1.63 7.04
CA ILE A 141 3.43 -1.04 6.27
C ILE A 141 4.63 -0.72 7.18
N ASP A 142 5.80 -0.56 6.56
CA ASP A 142 7.04 -0.19 7.26
C ASP A 142 7.24 1.33 7.30
N LEU A 143 6.85 2.03 6.25
CA LEU A 143 7.03 3.48 6.08
C LEU A 143 5.78 4.13 5.52
N GLY A 144 5.39 5.26 6.11
CA GLY A 144 4.35 6.14 5.59
C GLY A 144 4.94 7.48 5.13
N LEU A 145 4.66 7.94 3.90
CA LEU A 145 5.09 9.25 3.41
C LEU A 145 3.87 10.14 3.16
N ILE A 146 3.81 11.24 3.88
CA ILE A 146 2.73 12.24 3.78
C ILE A 146 3.29 13.65 3.89
N ALA A 147 2.57 14.62 3.33
CA ALA A 147 2.84 16.03 3.56
C ALA A 147 2.24 16.48 4.91
N TYR A 148 2.93 17.38 5.59
CA TYR A 148 2.48 17.99 6.86
C TYR A 148 2.03 16.95 7.92
N PRO A 149 2.92 16.03 8.34
CA PRO A 149 2.56 15.00 9.31
C PRO A 149 2.15 15.60 10.65
N GLN A 150 1.07 15.06 11.21
CA GLN A 150 0.66 15.39 12.57
C GLN A 150 1.48 14.61 13.59
N HIS A 151 1.76 15.22 14.72
CA HIS A 151 2.45 14.52 15.80
C HIS A 151 1.58 13.39 16.37
N HIS A 152 2.15 12.20 16.43
CA HIS A 152 1.51 11.03 17.04
C HIS A 152 2.48 10.33 17.99
N LYS A 153 2.02 9.99 19.22
CA LYS A 153 2.90 9.44 20.27
C LYS A 153 3.58 8.11 19.92
N GLN A 154 2.99 7.34 19.02
CA GLN A 154 3.48 6.02 18.62
C GLN A 154 4.28 6.05 17.31
N LEU A 155 4.43 7.21 16.68
CA LEU A 155 5.10 7.35 15.40
C LEU A 155 6.29 8.29 15.51
N GLU A 156 7.40 7.91 14.91
CA GLU A 156 8.53 8.78 14.67
C GLU A 156 8.36 9.47 13.32
N VAL A 157 8.50 10.79 13.32
CA VAL A 157 8.42 11.59 12.09
C VAL A 157 9.84 12.00 11.68
N LEU A 158 10.24 11.54 10.50
CA LEU A 158 11.53 11.87 9.91
C LEU A 158 11.32 12.87 8.76
N PRO A 159 12.11 13.97 8.69
CA PRO A 159 12.06 14.88 7.55
C PRO A 159 12.53 14.15 6.29
N PHE A 160 11.80 14.32 5.19
CA PHE A 160 12.12 13.68 3.91
C PHE A 160 12.53 14.70 2.85
N HIS A 161 11.68 15.69 2.60
CA HIS A 161 11.90 16.73 1.59
C HIS A 161 11.13 18.00 1.97
N ASP A 162 11.72 19.15 1.69
CA ASP A 162 11.03 20.44 1.82
C ASP A 162 10.33 20.78 0.51
N ASP A 163 9.10 21.28 0.59
CA ASP A 163 8.29 21.66 -0.57
C ASP A 163 7.92 23.14 -0.48
N ILE A 164 7.77 23.76 -1.64
CA ILE A 164 7.40 25.18 -1.76
C ILE A 164 5.98 25.26 -2.29
N LEU A 165 5.11 25.91 -1.52
CA LEU A 165 3.77 26.22 -2.00
C LEU A 165 3.82 27.35 -3.01
N ILE A 166 3.23 27.13 -4.18
CA ILE A 166 3.09 28.13 -5.23
C ILE A 166 1.61 28.41 -5.51
N LEU A 167 1.29 29.64 -5.81
CA LEU A 167 -0.03 30.00 -6.33
C LEU A 167 -0.05 29.77 -7.84
N VAL A 168 -1.01 28.98 -8.31
CA VAL A 168 -1.26 28.77 -9.74
C VAL A 168 -2.52 29.54 -10.13
N VAL A 169 -2.39 30.38 -11.14
CA VAL A 169 -3.51 31.19 -11.68
C VAL A 169 -3.57 31.05 -13.20
N SER A 170 -4.74 31.39 -13.77
CA SER A 170 -4.86 31.50 -15.22
C SER A 170 -3.86 32.53 -15.78
N PRO A 171 -3.32 32.35 -17.01
CA PRO A 171 -2.45 33.34 -17.67
C PRO A 171 -3.08 34.74 -17.78
N GLU A 172 -4.39 34.81 -17.81
CA GLU A 172 -5.14 36.09 -17.88
C GLU A 172 -5.42 36.72 -16.51
N HIS A 173 -5.02 36.04 -15.41
CA HIS A 173 -5.27 36.54 -14.06
C HIS A 173 -4.36 37.74 -13.74
N PRO A 174 -4.85 38.79 -13.02
CA PRO A 174 -4.07 39.97 -12.69
C PRO A 174 -2.74 39.71 -11.97
N LEU A 175 -2.64 38.58 -11.27
CA LEU A 175 -1.43 38.14 -10.55
C LEU A 175 -0.48 37.32 -11.39
N ALA A 176 -0.85 36.91 -12.62
CA ALA A 176 -0.06 35.98 -13.45
C ALA A 176 1.34 36.47 -13.81
N GLY A 177 1.56 37.81 -13.81
CA GLY A 177 2.86 38.44 -14.11
C GLY A 177 3.73 38.72 -12.88
N LYS A 178 3.29 38.33 -11.67
CA LYS A 178 4.04 38.58 -10.43
C LYS A 178 4.90 37.36 -10.07
N ASN A 179 6.16 37.60 -9.71
CA ASN A 179 7.07 36.56 -9.22
C ASN A 179 6.83 36.20 -7.75
N GLU A 180 6.32 37.17 -6.99
CA GLU A 180 6.02 37.03 -5.56
C GLU A 180 4.68 37.73 -5.27
N ILE A 181 3.91 37.10 -4.37
CA ILE A 181 2.62 37.62 -3.92
C ILE A 181 2.50 37.49 -2.41
N THR A 182 1.75 38.36 -1.81
CA THR A 182 1.42 38.28 -0.38
C THR A 182 0.06 37.61 -0.19
N LEU A 183 -0.17 37.04 1.01
CA LEU A 183 -1.47 36.47 1.36
C LEU A 183 -2.61 37.50 1.27
N GLN A 184 -2.34 38.78 1.47
CA GLN A 184 -3.33 39.86 1.37
C GLN A 184 -3.79 40.08 -0.07
N GLU A 185 -2.96 39.76 -1.07
CA GLU A 185 -3.31 39.91 -2.49
C GLU A 185 -4.13 38.73 -3.01
N ILE A 186 -4.28 37.67 -2.23
CA ILE A 186 -5.08 36.46 -2.56
C ILE A 186 -6.48 36.56 -1.95
N ALA A 187 -6.66 37.36 -0.89
CA ALA A 187 -7.91 37.59 -0.20
C ALA A 187 -8.78 38.59 -0.95
#